data_5a6b9028669c95ecfc12eb238096cec5
#
_entry.id   5a6b9028669c95ecfc12eb238096cec5
#
_cell.length_a   1.000
_cell.length_b   1.000
_cell.length_c   1.000
_cell.angle_alpha   90.00
_cell.angle_beta   90.00
_cell.angle_gamma   90.00
#
_symmetry.space_group_name_H-M   'P 1'
#
loop_
_entity.id
_entity.type
_entity.pdbx_description
1 polymer ?
#
loop_
_entity_poly.entity_id
_entity_poly.type
_entity_poly.pdbx_seq_one_letter_code
_entity_poly.pdbx_strand_id
1 'polypeptide(L)'
;LHSTPKTCLVSFAQEEVTGVQGEIHGRFDRLRDLLEQQLAEGRHLGVAVCIYQDGEPVVDAWGGEAEPGRAWERDTRATVFSTTKGVTATCLHLLAERGKIALDDPVVRHWPSFAPKGLGTSKERVTVRHVLSHQGGIPVCPEGVTRFEQTLDWDFMVREMEGLLPEWEPGTANGYHAINYGWLVGELIRRVSGQRVGAFLRDEVAEPLALEGVDIGLPAALHTKVAPLEPPPPEHLPTQGPNEDLRDPTSIAARTILRPDGDLVGFMNTPAARSAEYPASGGIATARGLARLYACLAQGGTLDGVRLLSPSTLARATALQVPEGRRDLVLGVPLRWALGFHKGGEFSATGPNPNSFGHAGYGGSLAFADPDANLSFAIVLNRMQNELQGGFRVLLAVKAVYDSLAEATP
;
A
#
# COMPACT_ATOMS: atom_id res chain seq x y z
N LEU A 1 32.51 62.87 14.44
CA LEU A 1 31.24 62.78 13.70
C LEU A 1 31.38 61.70 12.63
N HIS A 2 31.13 60.42 12.96
CA HIS A 2 30.93 59.36 11.99
C HIS A 2 29.63 58.63 12.37
N SER A 3 28.60 58.87 11.58
CA SER A 3 27.34 58.16 11.64
C SER A 3 27.45 56.86 10.85
N THR A 4 27.34 55.72 11.51
CA THR A 4 27.17 54.38 10.94
C THR A 4 25.73 54.22 10.44
N PRO A 5 25.48 53.68 9.23
CA PRO A 5 24.12 53.39 8.78
C PRO A 5 23.58 52.13 9.49
N LYS A 6 22.36 52.27 10.07
CA LYS A 6 21.59 51.12 10.59
C LYS A 6 21.09 50.29 9.40
N THR A 7 21.63 49.10 9.27
CA THR A 7 21.09 48.08 8.36
C THR A 7 19.75 47.60 8.91
N CYS A 8 18.68 47.95 8.23
CA CYS A 8 17.33 47.42 8.51
C CYS A 8 17.28 45.97 7.99
N LEU A 9 17.38 44.98 8.91
CA LEU A 9 17.05 43.61 8.61
C LEU A 9 15.54 43.50 8.42
N VAL A 10 15.11 43.42 7.16
CA VAL A 10 13.75 43.01 6.81
C VAL A 10 13.68 41.52 7.06
N SER A 11 13.13 41.14 8.21
CA SER A 11 12.68 39.75 8.47
C SER A 11 11.53 39.47 7.52
N PHE A 12 11.79 38.72 6.47
CA PHE A 12 10.73 38.01 5.76
C PHE A 12 10.20 36.96 6.72
N ALA A 13 9.07 37.21 7.35
CA ALA A 13 8.27 36.17 7.96
C ALA A 13 7.92 35.20 6.84
N GLN A 14 8.52 33.98 6.87
CA GLN A 14 7.98 32.86 6.15
C GLN A 14 6.56 32.67 6.73
N GLU A 15 5.54 32.88 5.94
CA GLU A 15 4.20 32.39 6.27
C GLU A 15 4.33 30.90 6.47
N GLU A 16 4.16 30.44 7.70
CA GLU A 16 4.09 29.03 8.04
C GLU A 16 2.91 28.43 7.25
N VAL A 17 3.22 27.63 6.23
CA VAL A 17 2.23 26.84 5.47
C VAL A 17 1.84 25.65 6.36
N THR A 18 1.13 25.93 7.47
CA THR A 18 0.77 24.91 8.47
C THR A 18 -0.66 24.40 8.32
N GLY A 19 -1.45 24.97 7.41
CA GLY A 19 -2.86 24.62 7.24
C GLY A 19 -3.12 23.57 6.16
N VAL A 20 -4.27 22.89 6.26
CA VAL A 20 -4.78 21.97 5.24
C VAL A 20 -5.29 22.78 4.05
N GLN A 21 -4.77 22.48 2.87
CA GLN A 21 -5.12 23.08 1.57
C GLN A 21 -6.00 22.12 0.76
N GLY A 22 -6.54 22.61 -0.36
CA GLY A 22 -7.38 21.83 -1.26
C GLY A 22 -8.87 21.90 -0.92
N GLU A 23 -9.64 21.00 -1.51
CA GLU A 23 -11.10 20.99 -1.43
C GLU A 23 -11.57 19.93 -0.45
N ILE A 24 -12.43 20.32 0.49
CA ILE A 24 -13.13 19.41 1.39
C ILE A 24 -14.59 19.84 1.40
N HIS A 25 -15.49 18.95 0.96
CA HIS A 25 -16.92 19.21 1.04
C HIS A 25 -17.32 19.35 2.52
N GLY A 26 -18.13 20.37 2.87
CA GLY A 26 -18.41 20.78 4.25
C GLY A 26 -18.90 19.69 5.20
N ARG A 27 -19.52 18.62 4.68
CA ARG A 27 -19.86 17.47 5.51
C ARG A 27 -18.63 16.79 6.16
N PHE A 28 -17.43 16.95 5.57
CA PHE A 28 -16.16 16.35 6.04
C PHE A 28 -15.29 17.36 6.78
N ASP A 29 -15.82 18.48 7.29
CA ASP A 29 -15.06 19.48 8.04
C ASP A 29 -14.35 18.88 9.27
N ARG A 30 -14.96 17.86 9.93
CA ARG A 30 -14.29 17.12 10.99
C ARG A 30 -12.96 16.48 10.56
N LEU A 31 -12.88 16.02 9.32
CA LEU A 31 -11.63 15.48 8.79
C LEU A 31 -10.60 16.59 8.62
N ARG A 32 -11.01 17.79 8.16
CA ARG A 32 -10.14 18.97 8.08
C ARG A 32 -9.56 19.30 9.45
N ASP A 33 -10.41 19.48 10.44
CA ASP A 33 -10.03 19.85 11.81
C ASP A 33 -9.06 18.83 12.41
N LEU A 34 -9.32 17.53 12.16
CA LEU A 34 -8.45 16.45 12.63
C LEU A 34 -7.07 16.50 11.96
N LEU A 35 -7.01 16.71 10.63
CA LEU A 35 -5.73 16.79 9.92
C LEU A 35 -4.92 18.02 10.34
N GLU A 36 -5.56 19.18 10.54
CA GLU A 36 -4.92 20.39 11.06
C GLU A 36 -4.37 20.16 12.45
N GLN A 37 -5.15 19.54 13.33
CA GLN A 37 -4.68 19.16 14.68
C GLN A 37 -3.48 18.21 14.61
N GLN A 38 -3.54 17.17 13.78
CA GLN A 38 -2.46 16.18 13.67
C GLN A 38 -1.18 16.77 13.08
N LEU A 39 -1.29 17.74 12.16
CA LEU A 39 -0.16 18.52 11.65
C LEU A 39 0.44 19.39 12.74
N ALA A 40 -0.38 20.15 13.47
CA ALA A 40 0.05 21.02 14.56
C ALA A 40 0.72 20.22 15.72
N GLU A 41 0.25 19.00 16.01
CA GLU A 41 0.84 18.08 16.98
C GLU A 41 2.10 17.37 16.46
N GLY A 42 2.51 17.59 15.20
CA GLY A 42 3.66 16.93 14.59
C GLY A 42 3.47 15.43 14.34
N ARG A 43 2.23 14.94 14.35
CA ARG A 43 1.93 13.54 14.01
C ARG A 43 2.13 13.25 12.53
N HIS A 44 1.98 14.25 11.69
CA HIS A 44 2.38 14.26 10.28
C HIS A 44 3.46 15.32 10.06
N LEU A 45 4.44 15.04 9.20
CA LEU A 45 5.25 16.08 8.59
C LEU A 45 4.47 16.64 7.41
N GLY A 46 4.06 15.78 6.49
CA GLY A 46 3.16 16.07 5.39
C GLY A 46 2.17 14.94 5.18
N VAL A 47 0.98 15.30 4.67
CA VAL A 47 -0.13 14.38 4.45
C VAL A 47 -0.99 14.83 3.30
N ALA A 48 -1.56 13.88 2.55
CA ALA A 48 -2.63 14.15 1.59
C ALA A 48 -3.74 13.10 1.76
N VAL A 49 -4.99 13.53 1.63
CA VAL A 49 -6.18 12.68 1.70
C VAL A 49 -7.07 12.97 0.49
N CYS A 50 -7.59 11.91 -0.12
CA CYS A 50 -8.59 12.03 -1.16
C CYS A 50 -9.72 11.02 -0.93
N ILE A 51 -10.95 11.48 -1.14
CA ILE A 51 -12.18 10.69 -0.98
C ILE A 51 -13.04 10.89 -2.21
N TYR A 52 -13.51 9.78 -2.77
CA TYR A 52 -14.60 9.79 -3.74
C TYR A 52 -15.85 9.23 -3.07
N GLN A 53 -16.99 9.81 -3.40
CA GLN A 53 -18.31 9.28 -3.04
C GLN A 53 -19.21 9.32 -4.28
N ASP A 54 -19.91 8.23 -4.53
CA ASP A 54 -20.77 8.07 -5.72
C ASP A 54 -20.02 8.33 -7.04
N GLY A 55 -18.71 8.05 -7.07
CA GLY A 55 -17.84 8.26 -8.24
C GLY A 55 -17.24 9.65 -8.36
N GLU A 56 -17.64 10.61 -7.53
CA GLU A 56 -17.18 12.02 -7.57
C GLU A 56 -16.21 12.32 -6.43
N PRO A 57 -15.14 13.12 -6.66
CA PRO A 57 -14.25 13.56 -5.59
C PRO A 57 -14.97 14.52 -4.65
N VAL A 58 -14.99 14.19 -3.36
CA VAL A 58 -15.59 15.03 -2.30
C VAL A 58 -14.56 15.58 -1.33
N VAL A 59 -13.39 15.01 -1.31
CA VAL A 59 -12.20 15.50 -0.59
C VAL A 59 -10.98 15.30 -1.48
N ASP A 60 -10.21 16.37 -1.65
CA ASP A 60 -8.89 16.36 -2.29
C ASP A 60 -8.03 17.41 -1.56
N ALA A 61 -7.38 16.99 -0.49
CA ALA A 61 -6.74 17.87 0.47
C ALA A 61 -5.33 17.40 0.85
N TRP A 62 -4.47 18.35 1.15
CA TRP A 62 -3.08 18.11 1.55
C TRP A 62 -2.60 19.21 2.50
N GLY A 63 -1.53 18.93 3.26
CA GLY A 63 -0.94 19.92 4.15
C GLY A 63 0.39 19.47 4.73
N GLY A 64 1.06 20.39 5.40
CA GLY A 64 2.37 20.19 5.98
C GLY A 64 3.50 20.24 4.95
N GLU A 65 4.59 19.53 5.22
CA GLU A 65 5.82 19.58 4.44
C GLU A 65 6.16 18.22 3.79
N ALA A 66 6.61 18.27 2.55
CA ALA A 66 7.18 17.12 1.87
C ALA A 66 8.56 16.75 2.43
N GLU A 67 9.32 17.75 2.84
CA GLU A 67 10.55 17.68 3.63
C GLU A 67 10.77 19.05 4.30
N PRO A 68 11.60 19.15 5.33
CA PRO A 68 11.80 20.43 6.02
C PRO A 68 12.10 21.59 5.08
N GLY A 69 11.22 22.61 5.09
CA GLY A 69 11.31 23.79 4.23
C GLY A 69 10.74 23.63 2.81
N ARG A 70 10.17 22.47 2.45
CA ARG A 70 9.45 22.28 1.20
C ARG A 70 8.00 21.84 1.48
N ALA A 71 7.07 22.70 1.15
CA ALA A 71 5.65 22.43 1.36
C ALA A 71 5.19 21.16 0.63
N TRP A 72 4.20 20.47 1.21
CA TRP A 72 3.46 19.45 0.49
C TRP A 72 2.54 20.09 -0.54
N GLU A 73 2.67 19.70 -1.79
CA GLU A 73 1.88 20.19 -2.90
C GLU A 73 0.82 19.17 -3.32
N ARG A 74 -0.14 19.61 -4.16
CA ARG A 74 -1.23 18.79 -4.69
C ARG A 74 -0.74 17.50 -5.38
N ASP A 75 0.39 17.55 -6.08
CA ASP A 75 0.98 16.45 -6.84
C ASP A 75 2.18 15.80 -6.13
N THR A 76 2.41 16.16 -4.87
CA THR A 76 3.42 15.49 -4.05
C THR A 76 3.07 14.01 -3.89
N ARG A 77 4.05 13.17 -4.14
CA ARG A 77 3.95 11.71 -4.05
C ARG A 77 4.67 11.22 -2.82
N ALA A 78 4.28 10.06 -2.32
CA ALA A 78 5.04 9.35 -1.29
C ALA A 78 5.09 7.86 -1.57
N THR A 79 6.10 7.19 -1.01
CA THR A 79 6.16 5.73 -1.00
C THR A 79 5.06 5.20 -0.08
N VAL A 80 4.20 4.32 -0.62
CA VAL A 80 2.98 3.89 0.08
C VAL A 80 3.08 2.46 0.64
N PHE A 81 4.27 1.89 0.66
CA PHE A 81 4.51 0.54 1.18
C PHE A 81 3.43 -0.45 0.75
N SER A 82 2.88 -1.21 1.68
CA SER A 82 1.97 -2.32 1.37
C SER A 82 0.62 -1.91 0.77
N THR A 83 0.27 -0.62 0.77
CA THR A 83 -0.86 -0.13 -0.03
C THR A 83 -0.67 -0.48 -1.52
N THR A 84 0.58 -0.64 -1.97
CA THR A 84 0.98 -1.13 -3.30
C THR A 84 0.35 -2.49 -3.64
N LYS A 85 0.15 -3.38 -2.65
CA LYS A 85 -0.35 -4.75 -2.91
C LYS A 85 -1.72 -4.76 -3.57
N GLY A 86 -2.62 -3.87 -3.15
CA GLY A 86 -3.93 -3.76 -3.76
C GLY A 86 -3.86 -3.27 -5.22
N VAL A 87 -2.93 -2.36 -5.52
CA VAL A 87 -2.67 -1.90 -6.89
C VAL A 87 -2.14 -3.06 -7.75
N THR A 88 -1.15 -3.79 -7.24
CA THR A 88 -0.57 -4.96 -7.93
C THR A 88 -1.59 -6.08 -8.11
N ALA A 89 -2.42 -6.35 -7.09
CA ALA A 89 -3.51 -7.32 -7.19
C ALA A 89 -4.50 -6.94 -8.30
N THR A 90 -4.85 -5.67 -8.41
CA THR A 90 -5.75 -5.17 -9.46
C THR A 90 -5.18 -5.47 -10.86
N CYS A 91 -3.87 -5.32 -11.08
CA CYS A 91 -3.23 -5.71 -12.33
C CYS A 91 -3.39 -7.21 -12.62
N LEU A 92 -3.20 -8.08 -11.63
CA LEU A 92 -3.38 -9.53 -11.83
C LEU A 92 -4.86 -9.89 -12.04
N HIS A 93 -5.78 -9.23 -11.35
CA HIS A 93 -7.21 -9.42 -11.58
C HIS A 93 -7.65 -9.00 -12.98
N LEU A 94 -7.02 -7.97 -13.56
CA LEU A 94 -7.26 -7.57 -14.95
C LEU A 94 -6.81 -8.65 -15.94
N LEU A 95 -5.69 -9.33 -15.68
CA LEU A 95 -5.27 -10.49 -16.47
C LEU A 95 -6.24 -11.66 -16.33
N ALA A 96 -6.79 -11.88 -15.13
CA ALA A 96 -7.81 -12.89 -14.88
C ALA A 96 -9.15 -12.54 -15.55
N GLU A 97 -9.55 -11.27 -15.55
CA GLU A 97 -10.71 -10.76 -16.29
C GLU A 97 -10.62 -11.08 -17.79
N ARG A 98 -9.42 -10.92 -18.35
CA ARG A 98 -9.11 -11.18 -19.75
C ARG A 98 -8.91 -12.67 -20.07
N GLY A 99 -9.09 -13.56 -19.11
CA GLY A 99 -8.91 -15.01 -19.27
C GLY A 99 -7.46 -15.45 -19.52
N LYS A 100 -6.48 -14.60 -19.20
CA LYS A 100 -5.06 -14.90 -19.40
C LYS A 100 -4.46 -15.77 -18.29
N ILE A 101 -5.06 -15.74 -17.10
CA ILE A 101 -4.68 -16.52 -15.94
C ILE A 101 -5.94 -16.87 -15.15
N ALA A 102 -6.03 -18.09 -14.60
CA ALA A 102 -7.09 -18.45 -13.68
C ALA A 102 -6.60 -18.40 -12.22
N LEU A 103 -7.46 -17.98 -11.29
CA LEU A 103 -7.11 -17.88 -9.87
C LEU A 103 -6.70 -19.24 -9.27
N ASP A 104 -7.27 -20.32 -9.78
CA ASP A 104 -7.00 -21.67 -9.31
C ASP A 104 -5.91 -22.40 -10.13
N ASP A 105 -5.31 -21.71 -11.11
CA ASP A 105 -4.14 -22.25 -11.80
C ASP A 105 -2.99 -22.46 -10.81
N PRO A 106 -2.30 -23.62 -10.83
CA PRO A 106 -1.03 -23.76 -10.16
C PRO A 106 -0.01 -22.74 -10.71
N VAL A 107 0.75 -22.10 -9.85
CA VAL A 107 1.78 -21.12 -10.24
C VAL A 107 2.73 -21.71 -11.30
N VAL A 108 3.10 -23.00 -11.15
CA VAL A 108 3.99 -23.70 -12.09
C VAL A 108 3.47 -23.77 -13.51
N ARG A 109 2.18 -23.56 -13.75
CA ARG A 109 1.60 -23.47 -15.09
C ARG A 109 2.13 -22.26 -15.86
N HIS A 110 2.28 -21.15 -15.18
CA HIS A 110 2.74 -19.87 -15.75
C HIS A 110 4.22 -19.60 -15.46
N TRP A 111 4.75 -20.25 -14.42
CA TRP A 111 6.14 -20.13 -13.98
C TRP A 111 6.73 -21.53 -13.71
N PRO A 112 7.16 -22.28 -14.77
CA PRO A 112 7.59 -23.67 -14.64
C PRO A 112 8.76 -23.90 -13.68
N SER A 113 9.70 -22.96 -13.57
CA SER A 113 10.85 -23.02 -12.66
C SER A 113 10.50 -22.69 -11.19
N PHE A 114 9.29 -22.22 -10.91
CA PHE A 114 8.84 -21.93 -9.55
C PHE A 114 8.94 -23.13 -8.60
N ALA A 115 8.62 -24.32 -9.09
CA ALA A 115 8.82 -25.58 -8.38
C ALA A 115 9.48 -26.59 -9.32
N PRO A 116 10.81 -26.71 -9.31
CA PRO A 116 11.51 -27.64 -10.16
C PRO A 116 11.01 -29.08 -9.98
N LYS A 117 10.78 -29.76 -11.10
CA LYS A 117 10.27 -31.15 -11.11
C LYS A 117 11.17 -32.08 -10.31
N GLY A 118 10.56 -32.97 -9.54
CA GLY A 118 11.27 -34.04 -8.83
C GLY A 118 11.65 -33.73 -7.39
N LEU A 119 11.37 -32.52 -6.88
CA LEU A 119 11.58 -32.21 -5.46
C LEU A 119 10.48 -32.78 -4.56
N GLY A 120 9.34 -33.24 -5.12
CA GLY A 120 8.23 -33.84 -4.36
C GLY A 120 7.64 -32.89 -3.29
N THR A 121 7.83 -31.58 -3.48
CA THR A 121 7.41 -30.57 -2.51
C THR A 121 5.97 -30.12 -2.75
N SER A 122 5.33 -29.64 -1.68
CA SER A 122 3.99 -29.03 -1.76
C SER A 122 3.93 -27.76 -2.62
N LYS A 123 5.08 -27.18 -2.99
CA LYS A 123 5.20 -25.96 -3.77
C LYS A 123 4.54 -26.06 -5.16
N GLU A 124 4.49 -27.25 -5.77
CA GLU A 124 3.78 -27.48 -7.03
C GLU A 124 2.26 -27.22 -6.92
N ARG A 125 1.70 -27.31 -5.70
CA ARG A 125 0.28 -27.08 -5.41
C ARG A 125 -0.06 -25.63 -5.07
N VAL A 126 0.93 -24.74 -5.01
CA VAL A 126 0.68 -23.31 -4.82
C VAL A 126 -0.09 -22.77 -6.01
N THR A 127 -1.27 -22.22 -5.77
CA THR A 127 -2.10 -21.58 -6.80
C THR A 127 -1.95 -20.07 -6.78
N VAL A 128 -2.40 -19.40 -7.84
CA VAL A 128 -2.49 -17.94 -7.91
C VAL A 128 -3.34 -17.39 -6.74
N ARG A 129 -4.44 -18.09 -6.41
CA ARG A 129 -5.28 -17.79 -5.24
C ARG A 129 -4.48 -17.82 -3.93
N HIS A 130 -3.68 -18.85 -3.71
CA HIS A 130 -2.84 -18.99 -2.51
C HIS A 130 -1.85 -17.83 -2.38
N VAL A 131 -1.24 -17.40 -3.49
CA VAL A 131 -0.32 -16.26 -3.49
C VAL A 131 -1.06 -14.97 -3.12
N LEU A 132 -2.18 -14.68 -3.76
CA LEU A 132 -2.95 -13.46 -3.53
C LEU A 132 -3.56 -13.37 -2.12
N SER A 133 -3.83 -14.50 -1.47
CA SER A 133 -4.44 -14.58 -0.14
C SER A 133 -3.48 -14.90 0.99
N HIS A 134 -2.17 -14.83 0.73
CA HIS A 134 -1.12 -15.13 1.71
C HIS A 134 -1.15 -16.58 2.26
N GLN A 135 -1.65 -17.51 1.48
CA GLN A 135 -1.76 -18.93 1.83
C GLN A 135 -0.72 -19.81 1.13
N GLY A 136 0.18 -19.21 0.35
CA GLY A 136 1.20 -19.94 -0.44
C GLY A 136 2.30 -20.62 0.38
N GLY A 137 2.46 -20.25 1.64
CA GLY A 137 3.48 -20.83 2.53
C GLY A 137 4.89 -20.28 2.33
N ILE A 138 5.08 -19.18 1.58
CA ILE A 138 6.40 -18.68 1.18
C ILE A 138 6.60 -17.23 1.68
N PRO A 139 6.37 -16.92 2.98
CA PRO A 139 6.48 -15.55 3.46
C PRO A 139 7.90 -15.12 3.78
N VAL A 140 8.77 -16.07 4.17
CA VAL A 140 10.10 -15.77 4.72
C VAL A 140 11.04 -15.15 3.70
N CYS A 141 11.87 -14.20 4.16
CA CYS A 141 12.95 -13.66 3.34
C CYS A 141 13.95 -14.78 3.00
N PRO A 142 14.34 -14.94 1.72
CA PRO A 142 15.34 -15.93 1.36
C PRO A 142 16.68 -15.70 2.07
N GLU A 143 17.37 -16.76 2.43
CA GLU A 143 18.67 -16.68 3.12
C GLU A 143 19.75 -15.97 2.28
N GLY A 144 19.66 -16.07 0.94
CA GLY A 144 20.53 -15.38 0.01
C GLY A 144 20.36 -13.85 0.00
N VAL A 145 19.23 -13.35 0.54
CA VAL A 145 18.94 -11.91 0.61
C VAL A 145 19.37 -11.39 1.99
N THR A 146 20.54 -10.80 2.04
CA THR A 146 21.15 -10.27 3.28
C THR A 146 21.13 -8.75 3.35
N ARG A 147 20.91 -8.04 2.23
CA ARG A 147 20.87 -6.58 2.12
C ARG A 147 19.76 -6.14 1.17
N PHE A 148 19.19 -4.97 1.42
CA PHE A 148 18.11 -4.41 0.59
C PHE A 148 18.54 -4.17 -0.86
N GLU A 149 19.79 -3.80 -1.14
CA GLU A 149 20.27 -3.54 -2.50
C GLU A 149 20.17 -4.76 -3.42
N GLN A 150 20.26 -5.99 -2.88
CA GLN A 150 20.11 -7.22 -3.67
C GLN A 150 18.68 -7.35 -4.22
N THR A 151 17.70 -6.78 -3.52
CA THR A 151 16.31 -6.81 -3.94
C THR A 151 15.99 -5.92 -5.14
N LEU A 152 16.96 -5.08 -5.57
CA LEU A 152 16.88 -4.28 -6.81
C LEU A 152 17.05 -5.15 -8.07
N ASP A 153 17.72 -6.31 -7.95
CA ASP A 153 17.87 -7.25 -9.05
C ASP A 153 16.67 -8.19 -9.12
N TRP A 154 15.77 -7.91 -10.07
CA TRP A 154 14.56 -8.70 -10.27
C TRP A 154 14.83 -10.18 -10.52
N ASP A 155 15.78 -10.49 -11.43
CA ASP A 155 16.05 -11.88 -11.81
C ASP A 155 16.78 -12.64 -10.67
N PHE A 156 17.59 -11.95 -9.86
CA PHE A 156 18.11 -12.52 -8.61
C PHE A 156 16.95 -12.89 -7.67
N MET A 157 16.03 -11.98 -7.40
CA MET A 157 14.90 -12.25 -6.50
C MET A 157 13.98 -13.35 -7.03
N VAL A 158 13.77 -13.41 -8.34
CA VAL A 158 13.01 -14.52 -8.96
C VAL A 158 13.67 -15.87 -8.68
N ARG A 159 15.00 -15.98 -8.83
CA ARG A 159 15.75 -17.20 -8.48
C ARG A 159 15.64 -17.55 -6.99
N GLU A 160 15.71 -16.54 -6.12
CA GLU A 160 15.51 -16.75 -4.69
C GLU A 160 14.09 -17.27 -4.38
N MET A 161 13.06 -16.74 -5.03
CA MET A 161 11.69 -17.27 -4.90
C MET A 161 11.58 -18.72 -5.38
N GLU A 162 12.27 -19.09 -6.45
CA GLU A 162 12.32 -20.46 -6.97
C GLU A 162 12.94 -21.44 -5.96
N GLY A 163 13.95 -20.97 -5.19
CA GLY A 163 14.65 -21.77 -4.17
C GLY A 163 13.87 -21.96 -2.86
N LEU A 164 12.92 -21.09 -2.54
CA LEU A 164 12.16 -21.19 -1.28
C LEU A 164 11.22 -22.41 -1.25
N LEU A 165 11.15 -23.03 -0.09
CA LEU A 165 10.15 -24.07 0.22
C LEU A 165 9.02 -23.50 1.07
N PRO A 166 7.79 -24.02 0.94
CA PRO A 166 6.68 -23.61 1.78
C PRO A 166 6.92 -23.96 3.26
N GLU A 167 6.70 -23.02 4.15
CA GLU A 167 6.73 -23.19 5.63
C GLU A 167 5.51 -23.98 6.15
N TRP A 168 4.46 -24.06 5.35
CA TRP A 168 3.26 -24.86 5.60
C TRP A 168 2.66 -25.37 4.28
N GLU A 169 1.80 -26.35 4.36
CA GLU A 169 1.07 -26.88 3.21
C GLU A 169 0.18 -25.77 2.61
N PRO A 170 0.33 -25.43 1.33
CA PRO A 170 -0.45 -24.36 0.68
C PRO A 170 -1.96 -24.49 0.90
N GLY A 171 -2.61 -23.43 1.31
CA GLY A 171 -4.04 -23.37 1.61
C GLY A 171 -4.44 -23.77 3.04
N THR A 172 -3.55 -24.39 3.85
CA THR A 172 -3.89 -24.86 5.20
C THR A 172 -3.75 -23.79 6.28
N ALA A 173 -2.88 -22.79 6.05
CA ALA A 173 -2.66 -21.65 6.93
C ALA A 173 -2.49 -20.38 6.11
N ASN A 174 -2.47 -19.24 6.76
CA ASN A 174 -2.13 -17.96 6.17
C ASN A 174 -1.07 -17.25 7.02
N GLY A 175 -0.16 -16.57 6.34
CA GLY A 175 0.89 -15.75 6.93
C GLY A 175 1.31 -14.69 5.94
N TYR A 176 1.27 -13.45 6.37
CA TYR A 176 1.51 -12.29 5.53
C TYR A 176 2.84 -12.37 4.76
N HIS A 177 2.79 -12.43 3.43
CA HIS A 177 3.97 -12.40 2.58
C HIS A 177 4.39 -10.93 2.39
N ALA A 178 5.10 -10.37 3.37
CA ALA A 178 5.36 -8.94 3.47
C ALA A 178 6.03 -8.37 2.20
N ILE A 179 7.09 -9.02 1.73
CA ILE A 179 7.90 -8.58 0.59
C ILE A 179 7.77 -9.55 -0.59
N ASN A 180 7.84 -10.87 -0.33
CA ASN A 180 7.81 -11.91 -1.36
C ASN A 180 6.58 -11.84 -2.25
N TYR A 181 5.45 -11.36 -1.71
CA TYR A 181 4.23 -11.09 -2.48
C TYR A 181 4.51 -10.35 -3.79
N GLY A 182 5.41 -9.35 -3.75
CA GLY A 182 5.72 -8.52 -4.91
C GLY A 182 6.34 -9.31 -6.06
N TRP A 183 7.33 -10.14 -5.77
CA TRP A 183 7.97 -10.97 -6.80
C TRP A 183 7.08 -12.13 -7.23
N LEU A 184 6.30 -12.71 -6.30
CA LEU A 184 5.38 -13.79 -6.64
C LEU A 184 4.28 -13.30 -7.60
N VAL A 185 3.57 -12.23 -7.24
CA VAL A 185 2.49 -11.67 -8.07
C VAL A 185 3.06 -10.96 -9.30
N GLY A 186 4.15 -10.19 -9.12
CA GLY A 186 4.78 -9.44 -10.20
C GLY A 186 5.38 -10.34 -11.28
N GLU A 187 5.97 -11.46 -10.93
CA GLU A 187 6.49 -12.42 -11.91
C GLU A 187 5.36 -13.11 -12.68
N LEU A 188 4.24 -13.41 -12.01
CA LEU A 188 3.05 -13.89 -12.71
C LEU A 188 2.52 -12.87 -13.72
N ILE A 189 2.44 -11.59 -13.33
CA ILE A 189 2.05 -10.51 -14.25
C ILE A 189 3.04 -10.45 -15.42
N ARG A 190 4.35 -10.45 -15.15
CA ARG A 190 5.39 -10.38 -16.18
C ARG A 190 5.29 -11.53 -17.19
N ARG A 191 5.14 -12.76 -16.71
CA ARG A 191 5.09 -13.97 -17.56
C ARG A 191 3.82 -14.05 -18.38
N VAL A 192 2.70 -13.63 -17.82
CA VAL A 192 1.39 -13.73 -18.47
C VAL A 192 1.16 -12.58 -19.46
N SER A 193 1.60 -11.37 -19.13
CA SER A 193 1.43 -10.19 -19.97
C SER A 193 2.58 -9.94 -20.94
N GLY A 194 3.78 -10.42 -20.63
CA GLY A 194 5.02 -10.03 -21.32
C GLY A 194 5.56 -8.65 -20.92
N GLN A 195 4.92 -7.96 -19.97
CA GLN A 195 5.29 -6.63 -19.51
C GLN A 195 5.79 -6.67 -18.06
N ARG A 196 6.68 -5.75 -17.70
CA ARG A 196 7.02 -5.48 -16.30
C ARG A 196 5.81 -4.86 -15.60
N VAL A 197 5.73 -5.02 -14.28
CA VAL A 197 4.55 -4.59 -13.49
C VAL A 197 4.27 -3.10 -13.62
N GLY A 198 5.30 -2.25 -13.56
CA GLY A 198 5.14 -0.80 -13.69
C GLY A 198 4.63 -0.39 -15.06
N ALA A 199 5.11 -1.02 -16.13
CA ALA A 199 4.61 -0.79 -17.49
C ALA A 199 3.16 -1.25 -17.62
N PHE A 200 2.83 -2.45 -17.15
CA PHE A 200 1.47 -2.97 -17.18
C PHE A 200 0.50 -2.08 -16.36
N LEU A 201 0.90 -1.66 -15.17
CA LEU A 201 0.11 -0.72 -14.35
C LEU A 201 -0.17 0.57 -15.09
N ARG A 202 0.85 1.18 -15.69
CA ARG A 202 0.70 2.42 -16.44
C ARG A 202 -0.25 2.26 -17.61
N ASP A 203 0.05 1.30 -18.50
CA ASP A 203 -0.63 1.18 -19.80
C ASP A 203 -2.07 0.65 -19.67
N GLU A 204 -2.32 -0.23 -18.70
CA GLU A 204 -3.56 -1.00 -18.62
C GLU A 204 -4.50 -0.54 -17.48
N VAL A 205 -3.99 0.25 -16.54
CA VAL A 205 -4.77 0.71 -15.38
C VAL A 205 -4.70 2.23 -15.23
N ALA A 206 -3.48 2.79 -15.14
CA ALA A 206 -3.31 4.18 -14.79
C ALA A 206 -3.73 5.13 -15.92
N GLU A 207 -3.28 4.91 -17.15
CA GLU A 207 -3.65 5.72 -18.30
C GLU A 207 -5.15 5.63 -18.61
N PRO A 208 -5.77 4.43 -18.71
CA PRO A 208 -7.22 4.33 -18.96
C PRO A 208 -8.08 5.03 -17.91
N LEU A 209 -7.72 4.93 -16.63
CA LEU A 209 -8.45 5.59 -15.54
C LEU A 209 -7.99 7.03 -15.28
N ALA A 210 -7.04 7.55 -16.02
CA ALA A 210 -6.41 8.86 -15.80
C ALA A 210 -5.95 9.03 -14.33
N LEU A 211 -5.23 8.02 -13.79
CA LEU A 211 -4.71 8.08 -12.43
C LEU A 211 -3.55 9.08 -12.35
N GLU A 212 -3.70 10.11 -11.56
CA GLU A 212 -2.64 11.09 -11.33
C GLU A 212 -1.65 10.55 -10.28
N GLY A 213 -0.52 9.98 -10.75
CA GLY A 213 0.57 9.57 -9.86
C GLY A 213 0.32 8.29 -9.06
N VAL A 214 0.29 7.16 -9.76
CA VAL A 214 0.37 5.82 -9.16
C VAL A 214 1.37 5.03 -9.95
N ASP A 215 2.55 4.81 -9.39
CA ASP A 215 3.68 4.20 -10.09
C ASP A 215 4.30 3.06 -9.27
N ILE A 216 4.79 2.03 -9.96
CA ILE A 216 5.69 1.00 -9.43
C ILE A 216 6.94 1.05 -10.32
N GLY A 217 8.06 1.52 -9.75
CA GLY A 217 9.24 1.88 -10.54
C GLY A 217 9.09 3.27 -11.17
N LEU A 218 9.28 4.32 -10.35
CA LEU A 218 9.09 5.70 -10.75
C LEU A 218 10.22 6.18 -11.68
N PRO A 219 9.91 6.83 -12.83
CA PRO A 219 10.92 7.46 -13.66
C PRO A 219 11.73 8.53 -12.91
N ALA A 220 13.06 8.56 -13.13
CA ALA A 220 13.97 9.46 -12.40
C ALA A 220 13.59 10.96 -12.52
N ALA A 221 13.01 11.38 -13.63
CA ALA A 221 12.53 12.75 -13.84
C ALA A 221 11.44 13.18 -12.83
N LEU A 222 10.76 12.23 -12.19
CA LEU A 222 9.70 12.48 -11.21
C LEU A 222 10.16 12.36 -9.75
N HIS A 223 11.43 12.02 -9.50
CA HIS A 223 11.94 11.84 -8.13
C HIS A 223 11.85 13.11 -7.29
N THR A 224 11.90 14.30 -7.89
CA THR A 224 11.74 15.59 -7.19
C THR A 224 10.33 15.84 -6.66
N LYS A 225 9.33 15.11 -7.19
CA LYS A 225 7.94 15.16 -6.72
C LYS A 225 7.67 14.21 -5.53
N VAL A 226 8.67 13.45 -5.10
CA VAL A 226 8.51 12.49 -4.01
C VAL A 226 8.91 13.13 -2.69
N ALA A 227 8.01 13.10 -1.71
CA ALA A 227 8.32 13.41 -0.34
C ALA A 227 9.18 12.26 0.24
N PRO A 228 10.40 12.54 0.72
CA PRO A 228 11.19 11.52 1.40
C PRO A 228 10.45 10.98 2.63
N LEU A 229 10.59 9.70 2.89
CA LEU A 229 10.10 9.11 4.13
C LEU A 229 10.95 9.61 5.30
N GLU A 230 10.32 10.01 6.37
CA GLU A 230 10.95 10.42 7.62
C GLU A 230 10.70 9.34 8.68
N PRO A 231 11.75 8.84 9.35
CA PRO A 231 11.56 7.86 10.42
C PRO A 231 10.70 8.46 11.55
N PRO A 232 9.99 7.62 12.31
CA PRO A 232 9.21 8.11 13.44
C PRO A 232 10.13 8.73 14.50
N PRO A 233 9.67 9.79 15.20
CA PRO A 233 10.40 10.33 16.35
C PRO A 233 10.69 9.21 17.37
N PRO A 234 11.85 9.20 18.03
CA PRO A 234 12.26 8.14 18.97
C PRO A 234 11.22 7.87 20.07
N GLU A 235 10.52 8.90 20.53
CA GLU A 235 9.47 8.82 21.55
C GLU A 235 8.19 8.10 21.05
N HIS A 236 8.01 7.99 19.75
CA HIS A 236 6.89 7.29 19.12
C HIS A 236 7.24 5.87 18.68
N LEU A 237 8.45 5.40 18.98
CA LEU A 237 8.83 4.02 18.73
C LEU A 237 8.13 3.12 19.74
N PRO A 238 7.34 2.11 19.34
CA PRO A 238 6.76 1.19 20.29
C PRO A 238 7.86 0.44 21.01
N THR A 239 7.78 0.41 22.34
CA THR A 239 8.71 -0.33 23.19
C THR A 239 8.54 -1.83 23.09
N GLN A 240 7.43 -2.29 22.48
CA GLN A 240 7.12 -3.69 22.22
C GLN A 240 6.35 -3.82 20.92
N GLY A 241 6.79 -4.69 20.03
CA GLY A 241 6.04 -5.03 18.81
C GLY A 241 4.74 -5.78 19.13
N PRO A 242 3.71 -5.67 18.28
CA PRO A 242 2.40 -6.31 18.49
C PRO A 242 2.46 -7.84 18.47
N ASN A 243 3.52 -8.43 17.94
CA ASN A 243 3.71 -9.86 17.83
C ASN A 243 4.90 -10.32 18.69
N GLU A 244 4.65 -11.09 19.74
CA GLU A 244 5.71 -11.67 20.59
C GLU A 244 6.65 -12.59 19.81
N ASP A 245 6.16 -13.22 18.74
CA ASP A 245 6.95 -14.08 17.85
C ASP A 245 8.11 -13.32 17.17
N LEU A 246 8.03 -11.98 17.04
CA LEU A 246 9.13 -11.17 16.50
C LEU A 246 10.39 -11.16 17.40
N ARG A 247 10.28 -11.56 18.66
CA ARG A 247 11.41 -11.67 19.60
C ARG A 247 12.24 -12.93 19.37
N ASP A 248 11.66 -13.95 18.75
CA ASP A 248 12.35 -15.17 18.37
C ASP A 248 12.85 -15.04 16.92
N PRO A 249 14.18 -14.88 16.69
CA PRO A 249 14.73 -14.72 15.35
C PRO A 249 14.51 -15.93 14.44
N THR A 250 14.16 -17.08 15.00
CA THR A 250 13.87 -18.33 14.25
C THR A 250 12.41 -18.42 13.83
N SER A 251 11.54 -17.58 14.38
CA SER A 251 10.12 -17.58 14.05
C SER A 251 9.87 -17.19 12.59
N ILE A 252 8.76 -17.66 12.03
CA ILE A 252 8.30 -17.27 10.68
C ILE A 252 8.10 -15.75 10.63
N ALA A 253 7.56 -15.15 11.69
CA ALA A 253 7.31 -13.72 11.78
C ALA A 253 8.62 -12.90 11.67
N ALA A 254 9.62 -13.22 12.48
CA ALA A 254 10.91 -12.53 12.48
C ALA A 254 11.65 -12.72 11.13
N ARG A 255 11.68 -13.94 10.61
CA ARG A 255 12.29 -14.27 9.31
C ARG A 255 11.59 -13.58 8.13
N THR A 256 10.34 -13.16 8.30
CA THR A 256 9.56 -12.44 7.27
C THR A 256 9.67 -10.93 7.39
N ILE A 257 9.55 -10.38 8.61
CA ILE A 257 9.38 -8.93 8.84
C ILE A 257 10.72 -8.23 9.09
N LEU A 258 11.66 -8.90 9.80
CA LEU A 258 12.92 -8.30 10.23
C LEU A 258 14.07 -8.55 9.26
N ARG A 259 13.80 -9.15 8.09
CA ARG A 259 14.83 -9.46 7.09
C ARG A 259 14.50 -8.84 5.74
N PRO A 260 15.49 -8.44 4.91
CA PRO A 260 16.89 -8.33 5.31
C PRO A 260 17.11 -7.26 6.38
N ASP A 261 18.19 -7.38 7.15
CA ASP A 261 18.55 -6.40 8.15
C ASP A 261 18.95 -5.07 7.51
N GLY A 262 18.68 -3.95 8.18
CA GLY A 262 19.15 -2.63 7.75
C GLY A 262 18.08 -1.53 7.87
N ASP A 263 18.43 -0.36 7.38
CA ASP A 263 17.56 0.82 7.35
C ASP A 263 16.63 0.76 6.12
N LEU A 264 15.45 0.17 6.29
CA LEU A 264 14.43 0.11 5.24
C LEU A 264 13.98 1.50 4.78
N VAL A 265 13.81 2.44 5.71
CA VAL A 265 13.32 3.80 5.40
C VAL A 265 14.36 4.55 4.57
N GLY A 266 15.62 4.53 5.00
CA GLY A 266 16.72 5.12 4.24
C GLY A 266 16.90 4.47 2.87
N PHE A 267 16.81 3.14 2.78
CA PHE A 267 16.86 2.43 1.51
C PHE A 267 15.74 2.86 0.55
N MET A 268 14.49 2.92 1.00
CA MET A 268 13.34 3.32 0.17
C MET A 268 13.42 4.78 -0.30
N ASN A 269 14.21 5.62 0.37
CA ASN A 269 14.48 6.99 -0.05
C ASN A 269 15.54 7.10 -1.17
N THR A 270 16.27 6.03 -1.46
CA THR A 270 17.30 6.07 -2.50
C THR A 270 16.69 6.19 -3.90
N PRO A 271 17.36 6.88 -4.84
CA PRO A 271 16.91 6.93 -6.23
C PRO A 271 16.79 5.54 -6.86
N ALA A 272 17.65 4.61 -6.48
CA ALA A 272 17.64 3.24 -6.98
C ALA A 272 16.35 2.50 -6.56
N ALA A 273 15.96 2.58 -5.28
CA ALA A 273 14.74 1.98 -4.78
C ALA A 273 13.48 2.61 -5.41
N ARG A 274 13.46 3.94 -5.59
CA ARG A 274 12.35 4.64 -6.26
C ARG A 274 12.16 4.21 -7.71
N SER A 275 13.27 3.92 -8.42
CA SER A 275 13.22 3.47 -9.82
C SER A 275 12.98 1.96 -9.96
N ALA A 276 13.18 1.18 -8.92
CA ALA A 276 13.00 -0.26 -8.95
C ALA A 276 11.53 -0.65 -8.81
N GLU A 277 11.16 -1.78 -9.39
CA GLU A 277 9.83 -2.35 -9.23
C GLU A 277 9.76 -3.20 -7.97
N TYR A 278 9.02 -2.70 -6.96
CA TYR A 278 8.69 -3.41 -5.73
C TYR A 278 7.17 -3.57 -5.60
N PRO A 279 6.56 -4.57 -6.25
CA PRO A 279 5.11 -4.67 -6.32
C PRO A 279 4.40 -4.99 -4.99
N ALA A 280 5.17 -5.26 -3.92
CA ALA A 280 4.63 -5.42 -2.57
C ALA A 280 4.66 -4.13 -1.75
N SER A 281 5.62 -3.20 -2.02
CA SER A 281 5.91 -2.12 -1.07
C SER A 281 6.52 -0.85 -1.68
N GLY A 282 6.85 -0.85 -2.97
CA GLY A 282 7.53 0.27 -3.63
C GLY A 282 6.62 1.12 -4.50
N GLY A 283 5.32 1.05 -4.33
CA GLY A 283 4.41 1.98 -4.97
C GLY A 283 4.69 3.40 -4.50
N ILE A 284 4.75 4.34 -5.43
CA ILE A 284 4.91 5.78 -5.17
C ILE A 284 3.66 6.45 -5.73
N ALA A 285 2.87 7.06 -4.83
CA ALA A 285 1.54 7.50 -5.21
C ALA A 285 1.14 8.85 -4.61
N THR A 286 0.17 9.49 -5.25
CA THR A 286 -0.66 10.55 -4.67
C THR A 286 -1.90 9.93 -4.01
N ALA A 287 -2.50 10.61 -3.05
CA ALA A 287 -3.79 10.20 -2.46
C ALA A 287 -4.89 10.16 -3.53
N ARG A 288 -4.90 11.15 -4.43
CA ARG A 288 -5.90 11.25 -5.51
C ARG A 288 -5.84 10.08 -6.47
N GLY A 289 -4.66 9.70 -6.93
CA GLY A 289 -4.50 8.58 -7.85
C GLY A 289 -4.98 7.27 -7.23
N LEU A 290 -4.63 7.02 -5.96
CA LEU A 290 -5.12 5.86 -5.22
C LEU A 290 -6.63 5.91 -5.00
N ALA A 291 -7.17 7.04 -4.52
CA ALA A 291 -8.61 7.17 -4.28
C ALA A 291 -9.42 6.95 -5.56
N ARG A 292 -8.95 7.45 -6.71
CA ARG A 292 -9.61 7.26 -8.00
C ARG A 292 -9.60 5.78 -8.45
N LEU A 293 -8.49 5.06 -8.25
CA LEU A 293 -8.44 3.62 -8.50
C LEU A 293 -9.49 2.89 -7.66
N TYR A 294 -9.50 3.17 -6.36
CA TYR A 294 -10.45 2.53 -5.45
C TYR A 294 -11.90 3.02 -5.66
N ALA A 295 -12.12 4.23 -6.18
CA ALA A 295 -13.45 4.68 -6.61
C ALA A 295 -13.98 3.83 -7.77
N CYS A 296 -13.14 3.52 -8.77
CA CYS A 296 -13.51 2.58 -9.82
C CYS A 296 -13.94 1.21 -9.22
N LEU A 297 -13.17 0.70 -8.24
CA LEU A 297 -13.49 -0.57 -7.60
C LEU A 297 -14.77 -0.48 -6.73
N ALA A 298 -15.00 0.63 -6.02
CA ALA A 298 -16.21 0.85 -5.24
C ALA A 298 -17.47 0.91 -6.11
N GLN A 299 -17.33 1.45 -7.33
CA GLN A 299 -18.40 1.55 -8.33
C GLN A 299 -18.55 0.27 -9.20
N GLY A 300 -18.20 -0.91 -8.66
CA GLY A 300 -18.35 -2.18 -9.35
C GLY A 300 -17.36 -2.42 -10.48
N GLY A 301 -16.23 -1.72 -10.48
CA GLY A 301 -15.13 -1.87 -11.45
C GLY A 301 -15.25 -0.97 -12.68
N THR A 302 -16.10 0.05 -12.63
CA THR A 302 -16.30 1.04 -13.71
C THR A 302 -16.31 2.45 -13.15
N LEU A 303 -15.59 3.39 -13.76
CA LEU A 303 -15.61 4.81 -13.41
C LEU A 303 -15.49 5.63 -14.71
N ASP A 304 -16.28 6.69 -14.84
CA ASP A 304 -16.28 7.60 -16.01
C ASP A 304 -16.38 6.86 -17.35
N GLY A 305 -17.16 5.77 -17.41
CA GLY A 305 -17.33 4.93 -18.60
C GLY A 305 -16.16 3.96 -18.88
N VAL A 306 -15.08 4.03 -18.11
CA VAL A 306 -13.95 3.09 -18.20
C VAL A 306 -14.19 1.89 -17.29
N ARG A 307 -14.35 0.71 -17.89
CA ARG A 307 -14.49 -0.55 -17.14
C ARG A 307 -13.14 -1.25 -17.03
N LEU A 308 -12.63 -1.34 -15.80
CA LEU A 308 -11.40 -2.05 -15.49
C LEU A 308 -11.68 -3.54 -15.19
N LEU A 309 -12.69 -3.80 -14.35
CA LEU A 309 -13.11 -5.15 -13.98
C LEU A 309 -14.62 -5.30 -14.11
N SER A 310 -15.09 -6.52 -14.37
CA SER A 310 -16.53 -6.81 -14.26
C SER A 310 -16.94 -6.97 -12.80
N PRO A 311 -18.22 -6.73 -12.46
CA PRO A 311 -18.72 -6.98 -11.10
C PRO A 311 -18.47 -8.42 -10.62
N SER A 312 -18.51 -9.40 -11.53
CA SER A 312 -18.26 -10.81 -11.20
C SER A 312 -16.80 -11.09 -10.87
N THR A 313 -15.84 -10.47 -11.57
CA THR A 313 -14.41 -10.56 -11.24
C THR A 313 -14.11 -9.84 -9.93
N LEU A 314 -14.68 -8.66 -9.74
CA LEU A 314 -14.53 -7.91 -8.48
C LEU A 314 -15.08 -8.70 -7.28
N ALA A 315 -16.26 -9.30 -7.41
CA ALA A 315 -16.85 -10.13 -6.36
C ALA A 315 -15.94 -11.32 -6.00
N ARG A 316 -15.31 -11.98 -7.00
CA ARG A 316 -14.32 -13.04 -6.75
C ARG A 316 -13.05 -12.49 -6.08
N ALA A 317 -12.55 -11.34 -6.53
CA ALA A 317 -11.35 -10.69 -5.99
C ALA A 317 -11.49 -10.31 -4.52
N THR A 318 -12.70 -9.88 -4.12
CA THR A 318 -12.99 -9.36 -2.78
C THR A 318 -13.66 -10.37 -1.84
N ALA A 319 -13.94 -11.58 -2.31
CA ALA A 319 -14.46 -12.65 -1.46
C ALA A 319 -13.44 -13.05 -0.38
N LEU A 320 -13.91 -13.26 0.85
CA LEU A 320 -13.09 -13.72 1.96
C LEU A 320 -12.44 -15.08 1.62
N GLN A 321 -11.14 -15.20 1.81
CA GLN A 321 -10.35 -16.38 1.46
C GLN A 321 -9.89 -17.19 2.67
N VAL A 322 -9.94 -16.60 3.85
CA VAL A 322 -9.49 -17.24 5.10
C VAL A 322 -10.67 -17.39 6.06
N PRO A 323 -10.74 -18.44 6.85
CA PRO A 323 -11.76 -18.59 7.89
C PRO A 323 -11.75 -17.39 8.85
N GLU A 324 -12.93 -16.92 9.26
CA GLU A 324 -13.06 -15.87 10.29
C GLU A 324 -12.29 -16.25 11.56
N GLY A 325 -11.60 -15.28 12.15
CA GLY A 325 -10.83 -15.46 13.38
C GLY A 325 -9.52 -16.23 13.22
N ARG A 326 -9.18 -16.70 12.00
CA ARG A 326 -7.89 -17.36 11.79
C ARG A 326 -6.73 -16.38 11.99
N ARG A 327 -5.84 -16.73 12.94
CA ARG A 327 -4.61 -15.95 13.19
C ARG A 327 -3.67 -16.03 12.00
N ASP A 328 -3.16 -14.89 11.55
CA ASP A 328 -2.07 -14.80 10.59
C ASP A 328 -0.75 -15.16 11.28
N LEU A 329 0.01 -16.10 10.71
CA LEU A 329 1.24 -16.64 11.33
C LEU A 329 2.39 -15.61 11.36
N VAL A 330 2.32 -14.55 10.56
CA VAL A 330 3.36 -13.51 10.50
C VAL A 330 2.96 -12.30 11.34
N LEU A 331 1.73 -11.82 11.19
CA LEU A 331 1.25 -10.62 11.89
C LEU A 331 0.71 -10.91 13.31
N GLY A 332 0.44 -12.16 13.62
CA GLY A 332 0.05 -12.59 14.96
C GLY A 332 -1.38 -12.27 15.36
N VAL A 333 -2.18 -11.70 14.45
CA VAL A 333 -3.57 -11.31 14.68
C VAL A 333 -4.48 -11.92 13.62
N PRO A 334 -5.79 -12.08 13.89
CA PRO A 334 -6.72 -12.49 12.85
C PRO A 334 -6.92 -11.37 11.84
N LEU A 335 -6.79 -11.71 10.55
CA LEU A 335 -7.00 -10.79 9.44
C LEU A 335 -7.96 -11.39 8.42
N ARG A 336 -8.80 -10.53 7.86
CA ARG A 336 -9.79 -10.92 6.84
C ARG A 336 -9.18 -10.72 5.46
N TRP A 337 -8.47 -11.75 4.96
CA TRP A 337 -7.83 -11.72 3.65
C TRP A 337 -8.79 -12.05 2.52
N ALA A 338 -8.83 -11.17 1.51
CA ALA A 338 -9.33 -11.45 0.16
C ALA A 338 -8.14 -11.69 -0.78
N LEU A 339 -8.34 -11.62 -2.09
CA LEU A 339 -7.29 -11.84 -3.08
C LEU A 339 -6.50 -10.55 -3.35
N GLY A 340 -5.52 -10.29 -2.51
CA GLY A 340 -4.66 -9.09 -2.55
C GLY A 340 -5.21 -7.90 -1.79
N PHE A 341 -6.28 -8.09 -1.00
CA PHE A 341 -6.91 -7.05 -0.20
C PHE A 341 -7.19 -7.53 1.22
N HIS A 342 -7.16 -6.60 2.18
CA HIS A 342 -7.80 -6.74 3.47
C HIS A 342 -9.29 -6.41 3.33
N LYS A 343 -10.14 -7.14 4.03
CA LYS A 343 -11.56 -6.86 4.16
C LYS A 343 -11.83 -5.98 5.36
N GLY A 344 -12.86 -5.15 5.24
CA GLY A 344 -13.37 -4.34 6.32
C GLY A 344 -14.01 -5.13 7.46
N GLY A 345 -14.34 -4.41 8.52
CA GLY A 345 -14.97 -4.91 9.74
C GLY A 345 -14.75 -3.92 10.87
N GLU A 346 -15.36 -4.18 12.02
CA GLU A 346 -15.44 -3.24 13.15
C GLU A 346 -14.12 -2.57 13.56
N PHE A 347 -12.99 -3.29 13.44
CA PHE A 347 -11.66 -2.78 13.79
C PHE A 347 -10.69 -2.77 12.61
N SER A 348 -11.23 -2.78 11.39
CA SER A 348 -10.39 -2.80 10.19
C SER A 348 -10.00 -1.38 9.75
N ALA A 349 -8.73 -1.22 9.36
CA ALA A 349 -8.27 0.02 8.73
C ALA A 349 -8.98 0.32 7.41
N THR A 350 -9.49 -0.69 6.71
CA THR A 350 -10.17 -0.55 5.42
C THR A 350 -11.68 -0.26 5.55
N GLY A 351 -12.08 0.29 6.70
CA GLY A 351 -13.47 0.71 6.96
C GLY A 351 -14.28 -0.30 7.76
N PRO A 352 -15.38 0.17 8.41
CA PRO A 352 -16.20 -0.65 9.30
C PRO A 352 -17.11 -1.64 8.55
N ASN A 353 -17.45 -1.37 7.29
CA ASN A 353 -18.36 -2.22 6.54
C ASN A 353 -17.67 -3.52 6.10
N PRO A 354 -18.33 -4.69 6.26
CA PRO A 354 -17.69 -5.98 5.96
C PRO A 354 -17.37 -6.19 4.48
N ASN A 355 -18.02 -5.44 3.58
CA ASN A 355 -17.76 -5.48 2.14
C ASN A 355 -16.65 -4.53 1.70
N SER A 356 -16.23 -3.59 2.54
CA SER A 356 -15.10 -2.74 2.23
C SER A 356 -13.82 -3.57 2.07
N PHE A 357 -12.90 -3.09 1.23
CA PHE A 357 -11.64 -3.79 0.94
C PHE A 357 -10.57 -2.82 0.46
N GLY A 358 -9.34 -3.10 0.81
CA GLY A 358 -8.21 -2.27 0.45
C GLY A 358 -6.92 -2.79 1.03
N HIS A 359 -5.92 -1.93 1.18
CA HIS A 359 -4.68 -2.31 1.83
C HIS A 359 -4.05 -1.14 2.56
N ALA A 360 -3.58 -1.39 3.79
CA ALA A 360 -2.76 -0.45 4.54
C ALA A 360 -1.27 -0.67 4.25
N GLY A 361 -0.48 0.42 4.33
CA GLY A 361 0.96 0.39 4.22
C GLY A 361 1.67 0.63 5.55
N TYR A 362 2.90 0.14 5.65
CA TYR A 362 3.77 0.43 6.79
C TYR A 362 3.94 1.94 6.93
N GLY A 363 3.87 2.43 8.15
CA GLY A 363 4.00 3.85 8.45
C GLY A 363 2.73 4.69 8.29
N GLY A 364 1.61 4.13 7.77
CA GLY A 364 0.31 4.79 7.84
C GLY A 364 -0.40 5.05 6.51
N SER A 365 0.21 4.83 5.35
CA SER A 365 -0.54 4.93 4.09
C SER A 365 -1.70 3.93 4.05
N LEU A 366 -2.80 4.31 3.42
CA LEU A 366 -3.99 3.47 3.31
C LEU A 366 -4.77 3.84 2.05
N ALA A 367 -5.32 2.84 1.36
CA ALA A 367 -6.35 3.06 0.37
C ALA A 367 -7.36 1.92 0.37
N PHE A 368 -8.63 2.24 0.26
CA PHE A 368 -9.71 1.26 0.23
C PHE A 368 -10.94 1.73 -0.55
N ALA A 369 -11.75 0.76 -0.94
CA ALA A 369 -13.09 0.91 -1.48
C ALA A 369 -14.11 0.40 -0.48
N ASP A 370 -15.22 1.09 -0.36
CA ASP A 370 -16.40 0.66 0.37
C ASP A 370 -17.62 0.69 -0.55
N PRO A 371 -17.99 -0.44 -1.18
CA PRO A 371 -19.13 -0.50 -2.07
C PRO A 371 -20.48 -0.22 -1.38
N ASP A 372 -20.60 -0.52 -0.07
CA ASP A 372 -21.85 -0.30 0.66
C ASP A 372 -22.13 1.19 0.90
N ALA A 373 -21.05 2.00 1.00
CA ALA A 373 -21.13 3.46 1.12
C ALA A 373 -20.89 4.19 -0.22
N ASN A 374 -20.67 3.47 -1.34
CA ASN A 374 -20.20 4.03 -2.61
C ASN A 374 -18.97 4.94 -2.43
N LEU A 375 -18.04 4.56 -1.54
CA LEU A 375 -16.96 5.41 -1.09
C LEU A 375 -15.60 4.80 -1.43
N SER A 376 -14.64 5.65 -1.79
CA SER A 376 -13.23 5.31 -1.69
C SER A 376 -12.51 6.32 -0.81
N PHE A 377 -11.46 5.84 -0.16
CA PHE A 377 -10.60 6.64 0.71
C PHE A 377 -9.14 6.34 0.40
N ALA A 378 -8.30 7.36 0.33
CA ALA A 378 -6.86 7.19 0.34
C ALA A 378 -6.18 8.28 1.15
N ILE A 379 -5.18 7.88 1.92
CA ILE A 379 -4.27 8.77 2.65
C ILE A 379 -2.81 8.40 2.35
N VAL A 380 -2.02 9.40 2.04
CA VAL A 380 -0.57 9.29 1.81
C VAL A 380 0.15 10.25 2.72
N LEU A 381 1.31 9.88 3.21
CA LEU A 381 2.06 10.64 4.20
C LEU A 381 3.54 10.25 4.15
N ASN A 382 4.41 11.07 4.72
CA ASN A 382 5.86 10.79 4.70
C ASN A 382 6.47 10.57 6.09
N ARG A 383 5.86 11.01 7.20
CA ARG A 383 6.34 10.69 8.54
C ARG A 383 5.86 9.31 8.94
N MET A 384 6.82 8.39 9.04
CA MET A 384 6.54 7.01 9.42
C MET A 384 6.11 6.91 10.89
N GLN A 385 5.22 5.97 11.17
CA GLN A 385 4.99 5.45 12.51
C GLN A 385 5.23 3.94 12.47
N ASN A 386 5.69 3.38 13.58
CA ASN A 386 5.98 1.94 13.63
C ASN A 386 4.70 1.13 13.80
N GLU A 387 3.76 1.28 12.86
CA GLU A 387 2.44 0.67 12.88
C GLU A 387 2.18 -0.05 11.55
N LEU A 388 1.77 -1.31 11.62
CA LEU A 388 1.62 -2.17 10.44
C LEU A 388 0.26 -2.05 9.73
N GLN A 389 -0.76 -1.42 10.35
CA GLN A 389 -2.14 -1.40 9.85
C GLN A 389 -2.75 0.01 9.79
N GLY A 390 -2.01 0.95 9.21
CA GLY A 390 -2.48 2.33 9.06
C GLY A 390 -2.30 3.20 10.31
N GLY A 391 -2.25 2.59 11.50
CA GLY A 391 -2.02 3.28 12.76
C GLY A 391 -3.18 4.11 13.28
N PHE A 392 -3.09 4.48 14.56
CA PHE A 392 -4.19 5.16 15.26
C PHE A 392 -4.60 6.50 14.63
N ARG A 393 -3.61 7.29 14.14
CA ARG A 393 -3.90 8.58 13.48
C ARG A 393 -4.74 8.43 12.22
N VAL A 394 -4.49 7.37 11.43
CA VAL A 394 -5.22 7.08 10.18
C VAL A 394 -6.58 6.47 10.48
N LEU A 395 -6.68 5.62 11.51
CA LEU A 395 -7.97 5.10 11.97
C LEU A 395 -8.90 6.22 12.44
N LEU A 396 -8.37 7.27 13.09
CA LEU A 396 -9.14 8.46 13.45
C LEU A 396 -9.64 9.21 12.20
N ALA A 397 -8.83 9.30 11.14
CA ALA A 397 -9.27 9.93 9.89
C ALA A 397 -10.39 9.12 9.22
N VAL A 398 -10.25 7.78 9.16
CA VAL A 398 -11.32 6.90 8.67
C VAL A 398 -12.57 7.07 9.51
N LYS A 399 -12.45 7.06 10.85
CA LYS A 399 -13.59 7.28 11.75
C LYS A 399 -14.28 8.62 11.50
N ALA A 400 -13.54 9.72 11.35
CA ALA A 400 -14.10 11.04 11.07
C ALA A 400 -14.93 11.05 9.78
N VAL A 401 -14.50 10.30 8.76
CA VAL A 401 -15.26 10.14 7.52
C VAL A 401 -16.59 9.44 7.78
N TYR A 402 -16.58 8.28 8.44
CA TYR A 402 -17.81 7.51 8.69
C TYR A 402 -18.76 8.22 9.67
N ASP A 403 -18.25 8.94 10.67
CA ASP A 403 -19.07 9.80 11.53
C ASP A 403 -19.80 10.87 10.70
N SER A 404 -19.10 11.48 9.74
CA SER A 404 -19.69 12.49 8.84
C SER A 404 -20.75 11.90 7.90
N LEU A 405 -20.58 10.63 7.48
CA LEU A 405 -21.60 9.92 6.68
C LEU A 405 -22.85 9.60 7.50
N ALA A 406 -22.67 9.17 8.76
CA ALA A 406 -23.77 8.80 9.64
C ALA A 406 -24.68 10.00 10.01
N GLU A 407 -24.09 11.20 10.18
CA GLU A 407 -24.85 12.42 10.50
C GLU A 407 -25.67 12.97 9.32
N ALA A 408 -25.33 12.58 8.08
CA ALA A 408 -26.04 13.02 6.90
C ALA A 408 -27.25 12.14 6.53
N THR A 409 -27.48 11.05 7.27
CA THR A 409 -28.64 10.18 7.08
C THR A 409 -29.76 10.71 7.98
N PRO A 410 -30.89 11.26 7.41
CA PRO A 410 -31.97 11.85 8.18
C PRO A 410 -32.76 10.80 8.98
#